data_6f7bf74af02f8ce75148cd55aeb563b1
#
_entry.id   6f7bf74af02f8ce75148cd55aeb563b1
#
_cell.length_a   1.000
_cell.length_b   1.000
_cell.length_c   1.000
_cell.angle_alpha   90.00
_cell.angle_beta   90.00
_cell.angle_gamma   90.00
#
_symmetry.space_group_name_H-M   'P 1'
#
loop_
_entity.id
_entity.type
_entity.pdbx_description
1 polymer ?
#
loop_
_entity_poly.entity_id
_entity_poly.type
_entity_poly.pdbx_seq_one_letter_code
_entity_poly.pdbx_strand_id
1 'polypeptide(L)'
;MSAIGLFLLRLTLAVVSVAHGAHILFGSMGGPGSGVGPGGLTQTASQFEAMGLPGMPIAVLAGVAQLLGGALLGIGYLTRYAATTLAALTALLAWKSQSHWGFFLNWVLEPGRGHGVEFSIILIGAFACMALTGGGDWSFDGRKSRRQGYLAAGRARLRGRG
;
A
#
# COMPACT_ATOMS: atom_id res chain seq x y z
N MET A 1 -17.10 -0.68 -11.14
CA MET A 1 -16.50 0.63 -10.77
C MET A 1 -16.06 1.33 -12.05
N SER A 2 -16.15 2.67 -12.11
CA SER A 2 -15.66 3.41 -13.29
C SER A 2 -14.13 3.33 -13.39
N ALA A 3 -13.57 3.34 -14.61
CA ALA A 3 -12.13 3.31 -14.83
C ALA A 3 -11.40 4.48 -14.13
N ILE A 4 -12.05 5.64 -14.07
CA ILE A 4 -11.56 6.84 -13.36
C ILE A 4 -11.50 6.58 -11.84
N GLY A 5 -12.54 5.99 -11.25
CA GLY A 5 -12.58 5.71 -9.82
C GLY A 5 -11.44 4.77 -9.38
N LEU A 6 -11.18 3.70 -10.14
CA LEU A 6 -10.06 2.80 -9.89
C LEU A 6 -8.70 3.48 -10.08
N PHE A 7 -8.57 4.35 -11.07
CA PHE A 7 -7.34 5.11 -11.29
C PHE A 7 -7.05 6.05 -10.12
N LEU A 8 -8.04 6.82 -9.66
CA LEU A 8 -7.88 7.72 -8.52
C LEU A 8 -7.55 6.98 -7.24
N LEU A 9 -8.28 5.90 -6.92
CA LEU A 9 -8.00 5.06 -5.76
C LEU A 9 -6.57 4.52 -5.78
N ARG A 10 -6.13 4.00 -6.92
CA ARG A 10 -4.78 3.49 -7.12
C ARG A 10 -3.71 4.57 -6.91
N LEU A 11 -3.92 5.75 -7.48
CA LEU A 11 -2.99 6.87 -7.36
C LEU A 11 -2.88 7.34 -5.89
N THR A 12 -4.00 7.47 -5.19
CA THR A 12 -4.02 7.84 -3.77
C THR A 12 -3.25 6.82 -2.92
N LEU A 13 -3.52 5.52 -3.10
CA LEU A 13 -2.82 4.46 -2.38
C LEU A 13 -1.32 4.42 -2.72
N ALA A 14 -0.96 4.69 -3.97
CA ALA A 14 0.43 4.79 -4.40
C ALA A 14 1.16 5.93 -3.69
N VAL A 15 0.58 7.12 -3.65
CA VAL A 15 1.17 8.30 -2.98
C VAL A 15 1.36 8.02 -1.49
N VAL A 16 0.34 7.51 -0.81
CA VAL A 16 0.42 7.17 0.62
C VAL A 16 1.50 6.14 0.89
N SER A 17 1.54 5.06 0.10
CA SER A 17 2.54 3.99 0.29
C SER A 17 3.96 4.47 0.02
N VAL A 18 4.18 5.22 -1.07
CA VAL A 18 5.51 5.77 -1.39
C VAL A 18 5.98 6.73 -0.31
N ALA A 19 5.09 7.60 0.20
CA ALA A 19 5.42 8.52 1.28
C ALA A 19 5.85 7.78 2.56
N HIS A 20 5.10 6.74 2.96
CA HIS A 20 5.45 5.92 4.12
C HIS A 20 6.75 5.14 3.90
N GLY A 21 6.94 4.55 2.71
CA GLY A 21 8.19 3.86 2.37
C GLY A 21 9.41 4.79 2.40
N ALA A 22 9.28 6.00 1.86
CA ALA A 22 10.32 7.03 1.88
C ALA A 22 10.61 7.52 3.31
N HIS A 23 9.56 7.66 4.14
CA HIS A 23 9.73 8.01 5.55
C HIS A 23 10.50 6.93 6.32
N ILE A 24 10.15 5.66 6.14
CA ILE A 24 10.81 4.52 6.80
C ILE A 24 12.27 4.40 6.35
N LEU A 25 12.55 4.48 5.05
CA LEU A 25 13.89 4.23 4.52
C LEU A 25 14.84 5.43 4.69
N PHE A 26 14.34 6.64 4.46
CA PHE A 26 15.18 7.84 4.30
C PHE A 26 14.89 8.93 5.35
N GLY A 27 13.88 8.76 6.21
CA GLY A 27 13.45 9.80 7.14
C GLY A 27 12.76 10.99 6.45
N SER A 28 12.38 10.84 5.17
CA SER A 28 11.71 11.89 4.42
C SER A 28 10.34 12.21 5.01
N MET A 29 9.90 13.47 4.92
CA MET A 29 8.59 13.94 5.39
C MET A 29 8.38 13.84 6.91
N GLY A 30 9.41 13.50 7.68
CA GLY A 30 9.39 13.46 9.14
C GLY A 30 10.11 14.66 9.76
N GLY A 31 10.04 14.76 11.10
CA GLY A 31 10.76 15.76 11.88
C GLY A 31 9.85 16.77 12.60
N PRO A 32 10.44 17.81 13.22
CA PRO A 32 9.71 18.80 14.01
C PRO A 32 8.58 19.46 13.19
N GLY A 33 7.38 19.48 13.73
CA GLY A 33 6.20 20.10 13.10
C GLY A 33 5.49 19.26 12.03
N SER A 34 6.02 18.09 11.64
CA SER A 34 5.36 17.22 10.65
C SER A 34 4.25 16.34 11.23
N GLY A 35 4.14 16.25 12.55
CA GLY A 35 3.23 15.32 13.23
C GLY A 35 3.68 13.86 13.21
N VAL A 36 4.80 13.56 12.56
CA VAL A 36 5.47 12.25 12.57
C VAL A 36 6.90 12.40 13.06
N GLY A 37 7.44 11.35 13.65
CA GLY A 37 8.82 11.34 14.14
C GLY A 37 9.85 11.53 13.03
N PRO A 38 11.16 11.58 13.37
CA PRO A 38 12.23 11.83 12.41
C PRO A 38 12.34 10.79 11.29
N GLY A 39 11.77 9.60 11.46
CA GLY A 39 11.83 8.54 10.46
C GLY A 39 13.23 7.98 10.23
N GLY A 40 13.39 7.27 9.11
CA GLY A 40 14.62 6.57 8.76
C GLY A 40 14.72 5.17 9.38
N LEU A 41 15.60 4.35 8.79
CA LEU A 41 15.69 2.92 9.15
C LEU A 41 15.99 2.68 10.62
N THR A 42 16.95 3.41 11.20
CA THR A 42 17.36 3.20 12.60
C THR A 42 16.22 3.52 13.58
N GLN A 43 15.53 4.66 13.36
CA GLN A 43 14.42 5.07 14.20
C GLN A 43 13.24 4.08 14.07
N THR A 44 12.91 3.68 12.85
CA THR A 44 11.85 2.70 12.60
C THR A 44 12.18 1.33 13.18
N ALA A 45 13.45 0.91 13.05
CA ALA A 45 13.91 -0.36 13.62
C ALA A 45 13.75 -0.37 15.15
N SER A 46 14.16 0.70 15.86
CA SER A 46 13.97 0.78 17.31
C SER A 46 12.49 0.77 17.74
N GLN A 47 11.61 1.39 16.94
CA GLN A 47 10.16 1.30 17.18
C GLN A 47 9.64 -0.14 17.03
N PHE A 48 10.08 -0.87 16.01
CA PHE A 48 9.68 -2.28 15.83
C PHE A 48 10.24 -3.18 16.92
N GLU A 49 11.46 -2.97 17.39
CA GLU A 49 12.02 -3.66 18.54
C GLU A 49 11.19 -3.44 19.81
N ALA A 50 10.76 -2.21 20.05
CA ALA A 50 9.87 -1.91 21.17
C ALA A 50 8.50 -2.62 21.09
N MET A 51 8.07 -3.01 19.87
CA MET A 51 6.86 -3.83 19.63
C MET A 51 7.13 -5.36 19.68
N GLY A 52 8.35 -5.78 20.02
CA GLY A 52 8.76 -7.19 20.05
C GLY A 52 8.97 -7.80 18.66
N LEU A 53 9.28 -7.00 17.65
CA LEU A 53 9.59 -7.45 16.29
C LEU A 53 11.11 -7.35 16.02
N PRO A 54 11.68 -8.16 15.09
CA PRO A 54 13.05 -7.96 14.63
C PRO A 54 13.17 -6.59 13.94
N GLY A 55 13.74 -5.59 14.64
CA GLY A 55 13.68 -4.19 14.25
C GLY A 55 14.18 -3.90 12.84
N MET A 56 15.49 -4.08 12.61
CA MET A 56 16.10 -3.73 11.31
C MET A 56 15.56 -4.56 10.14
N PRO A 57 15.43 -5.88 10.20
CA PRO A 57 14.85 -6.67 9.10
C PRO A 57 13.44 -6.24 8.72
N ILE A 58 12.58 -6.00 9.73
CA ILE A 58 11.19 -5.59 9.49
C ILE A 58 11.14 -4.15 8.96
N ALA A 59 11.98 -3.23 9.45
CA ALA A 59 12.05 -1.87 8.95
C ALA A 59 12.44 -1.81 7.46
N VAL A 60 13.46 -2.58 7.06
CA VAL A 60 13.88 -2.69 5.65
C VAL A 60 12.75 -3.29 4.82
N LEU A 61 12.18 -4.42 5.25
CA LEU A 61 11.10 -5.10 4.54
C LEU A 61 9.88 -4.16 4.36
N ALA A 62 9.45 -3.51 5.44
CA ALA A 62 8.30 -2.60 5.41
C ALA A 62 8.57 -1.39 4.51
N GLY A 63 9.73 -0.75 4.63
CA GLY A 63 10.09 0.41 3.82
C GLY A 63 10.18 0.07 2.33
N VAL A 64 10.87 -1.01 1.98
CA VAL A 64 11.00 -1.48 0.59
C VAL A 64 9.64 -1.92 0.03
N ALA A 65 8.86 -2.70 0.78
CA ALA A 65 7.55 -3.15 0.34
C ALA A 65 6.59 -1.96 0.08
N GLN A 66 6.61 -0.94 0.95
CA GLN A 66 5.78 0.25 0.79
C GLN A 66 6.26 1.12 -0.38
N LEU A 67 7.57 1.35 -0.52
CA LEU A 67 8.11 2.18 -1.60
C LEU A 67 7.88 1.51 -2.97
N LEU A 68 8.31 0.26 -3.13
CA LEU A 68 8.16 -0.47 -4.39
C LEU A 68 6.71 -0.84 -4.67
N GLY A 69 5.97 -1.32 -3.67
CA GLY A 69 4.55 -1.64 -3.80
C GLY A 69 3.72 -0.42 -4.18
N GLY A 70 4.00 0.74 -3.59
CA GLY A 70 3.38 2.01 -3.94
C GLY A 70 3.71 2.43 -5.38
N ALA A 71 4.97 2.33 -5.82
CA ALA A 71 5.37 2.63 -7.19
C ALA A 71 4.69 1.68 -8.20
N LEU A 72 4.64 0.37 -7.91
CA LEU A 72 3.95 -0.62 -8.73
C LEU A 72 2.45 -0.34 -8.85
N LEU A 73 1.81 0.07 -7.74
CA LEU A 73 0.41 0.53 -7.77
C LEU A 73 0.27 1.77 -8.64
N GLY A 74 1.14 2.77 -8.52
CA GLY A 74 1.08 4.00 -9.28
C GLY A 74 1.07 3.76 -10.79
N ILE A 75 1.98 2.93 -11.30
CA ILE A 75 2.05 2.55 -12.71
C ILE A 75 1.00 1.49 -13.12
N GLY A 76 0.42 0.80 -12.14
CA GLY A 76 -0.58 -0.26 -12.38
C GLY A 76 0.01 -1.54 -12.94
N TYR A 77 1.20 -1.92 -12.48
CA TYR A 77 1.89 -3.16 -12.82
C TYR A 77 1.91 -4.09 -11.62
N LEU A 78 1.56 -5.36 -11.82
CA LEU A 78 1.39 -6.36 -10.76
C LEU A 78 0.47 -5.84 -9.62
N THR A 79 -0.55 -5.08 -9.98
CA THR A 79 -1.42 -4.34 -9.05
C THR A 79 -1.99 -5.21 -7.95
N ARG A 80 -2.47 -6.42 -8.28
CA ARG A 80 -3.07 -7.34 -7.31
C ARG A 80 -2.06 -7.80 -6.26
N TYR A 81 -0.85 -8.17 -6.69
CA TYR A 81 0.21 -8.62 -5.78
C TYR A 81 0.69 -7.49 -4.88
N ALA A 82 0.97 -6.32 -5.45
CA ALA A 82 1.36 -5.14 -4.68
C ALA A 82 0.30 -4.76 -3.64
N ALA A 83 -0.97 -4.71 -4.04
CA ALA A 83 -2.08 -4.39 -3.14
C ALA A 83 -2.23 -5.43 -2.02
N THR A 84 -2.14 -6.73 -2.32
CA THR A 84 -2.22 -7.79 -1.31
C THR A 84 -1.07 -7.69 -0.30
N THR A 85 0.15 -7.47 -0.76
CA THR A 85 1.33 -7.30 0.10
C THR A 85 1.17 -6.09 1.01
N LEU A 86 0.74 -4.94 0.47
CA LEU A 86 0.52 -3.73 1.24
C LEU A 86 -0.64 -3.87 2.24
N ALA A 87 -1.72 -4.56 1.88
CA ALA A 87 -2.82 -4.88 2.80
C ALA A 87 -2.34 -5.73 3.98
N ALA A 88 -1.59 -6.80 3.71
CA ALA A 88 -1.06 -7.70 4.73
C ALA A 88 -0.07 -6.98 5.66
N LEU A 89 0.83 -6.17 5.10
CA LEU A 89 1.77 -5.37 5.87
C LEU A 89 1.05 -4.36 6.75
N THR A 90 0.09 -3.63 6.21
CA THR A 90 -0.71 -2.65 6.96
C THR A 90 -1.47 -3.33 8.10
N ALA A 91 -2.08 -4.50 7.85
CA ALA A 91 -2.79 -5.26 8.87
C ALA A 91 -1.86 -5.73 10.01
N LEU A 92 -0.67 -6.25 9.66
CA LEU A 92 0.32 -6.68 10.64
C LEU A 92 0.79 -5.51 11.52
N LEU A 93 1.15 -4.38 10.90
CA LEU A 93 1.64 -3.21 11.62
C LEU A 93 0.52 -2.58 12.46
N ALA A 94 -0.69 -2.48 11.96
CA ALA A 94 -1.83 -1.99 12.72
C ALA A 94 -2.12 -2.87 13.94
N TRP A 95 -2.08 -4.18 13.77
CA TRP A 95 -2.27 -5.10 14.89
C TRP A 95 -1.20 -4.92 15.96
N LYS A 96 0.07 -4.79 15.57
CA LYS A 96 1.18 -4.67 16.53
C LYS A 96 1.27 -3.30 17.20
N SER A 97 1.00 -2.21 16.46
CA SER A 97 1.23 -0.84 16.96
C SER A 97 -0.03 -0.11 17.44
N GLN A 98 -1.21 -0.46 16.92
CA GLN A 98 -2.42 0.36 17.10
C GLN A 98 -3.54 -0.35 17.87
N SER A 99 -3.57 -1.70 17.89
CA SER A 99 -4.70 -2.46 18.47
C SER A 99 -4.98 -2.14 19.94
N HIS A 100 -3.97 -1.80 20.72
CA HIS A 100 -4.09 -1.46 22.14
C HIS A 100 -4.59 -0.02 22.40
N TRP A 101 -4.60 0.86 21.37
CA TRP A 101 -5.09 2.22 21.45
C TRP A 101 -6.59 2.34 21.15
N GLY A 102 -7.25 1.25 20.78
CA GLY A 102 -8.67 1.20 20.43
C GLY A 102 -8.95 1.52 18.97
N PHE A 103 -10.18 1.93 18.67
CA PHE A 103 -10.64 2.13 17.30
C PHE A 103 -10.26 3.51 16.74
N PHE A 104 -10.60 4.58 17.46
CA PHE A 104 -10.52 5.94 16.94
C PHE A 104 -9.10 6.52 16.91
N LEU A 105 -8.83 7.32 15.89
CA LEU A 105 -7.62 8.15 15.85
C LEU A 105 -7.59 9.09 17.07
N ASN A 106 -6.39 9.43 17.52
CA ASN A 106 -6.18 10.42 18.58
C ASN A 106 -6.35 11.84 18.01
N TRP A 107 -7.59 12.25 17.75
CA TRP A 107 -7.93 13.54 17.15
C TRP A 107 -7.57 14.74 18.03
N VAL A 108 -7.60 14.56 19.34
CA VAL A 108 -7.27 15.63 20.30
C VAL A 108 -5.79 15.69 20.63
N LEU A 109 -4.97 14.83 20.02
CA LEU A 109 -3.52 14.74 20.22
C LEU A 109 -3.14 14.61 21.69
N GLU A 110 -3.87 13.78 22.43
CA GLU A 110 -3.62 13.51 23.85
C GLU A 110 -2.19 12.97 24.04
N PRO A 111 -1.37 13.63 24.90
CA PRO A 111 0.00 13.21 25.12
C PRO A 111 0.09 11.79 25.67
N GLY A 112 1.02 10.98 25.14
CA GLY A 112 1.23 9.59 25.57
C GLY A 112 0.23 8.59 24.98
N ARG A 113 -0.75 9.03 24.20
CA ARG A 113 -1.71 8.17 23.50
C ARG A 113 -1.39 8.08 22.01
N GLY A 114 -1.29 6.88 21.48
CA GLY A 114 -1.16 6.64 20.04
C GLY A 114 -2.50 6.69 19.30
N HIS A 115 -2.44 6.52 17.99
CA HIS A 115 -3.61 6.45 17.13
C HIS A 115 -4.20 5.04 17.11
N GLY A 116 -5.54 4.93 17.13
CA GLY A 116 -6.25 3.68 16.95
C GLY A 116 -6.26 3.18 15.49
N VAL A 117 -6.94 2.06 15.27
CA VAL A 117 -6.88 1.30 14.00
C VAL A 117 -7.75 1.87 12.86
N GLU A 118 -8.54 2.91 13.10
CA GLU A 118 -9.52 3.48 12.16
C GLU A 118 -8.95 3.70 10.75
N PHE A 119 -7.84 4.44 10.66
CA PHE A 119 -7.20 4.75 9.38
C PHE A 119 -6.64 3.50 8.70
N SER A 120 -6.07 2.59 9.48
CA SER A 120 -5.51 1.33 8.95
C SER A 120 -6.58 0.42 8.37
N ILE A 121 -7.78 0.37 8.97
CA ILE A 121 -8.92 -0.38 8.43
C ILE A 121 -9.33 0.18 7.07
N ILE A 122 -9.41 1.50 6.91
CA ILE A 122 -9.74 2.15 5.63
C ILE A 122 -8.69 1.78 4.57
N LEU A 123 -7.39 1.86 4.92
CA LEU A 123 -6.31 1.48 4.00
C LEU A 123 -6.37 -0.01 3.60
N ILE A 124 -6.58 -0.90 4.56
CA ILE A 124 -6.70 -2.35 4.30
C ILE A 124 -7.88 -2.61 3.36
N GLY A 125 -9.04 -1.99 3.60
CA GLY A 125 -10.20 -2.10 2.72
C GLY A 125 -9.93 -1.59 1.31
N ALA A 126 -9.24 -0.45 1.19
CA ALA A 126 -8.87 0.12 -0.09
C ALA A 126 -7.85 -0.75 -0.86
N PHE A 127 -6.84 -1.29 -0.19
CA PHE A 127 -5.90 -2.26 -0.78
C PHE A 127 -6.60 -3.56 -1.17
N ALA A 128 -7.51 -4.09 -0.33
CA ALA A 128 -8.30 -5.29 -0.64
C ALA A 128 -9.16 -5.06 -1.89
N CYS A 129 -9.79 -3.90 -2.03
CA CYS A 129 -10.51 -3.52 -3.24
C CYS A 129 -9.60 -3.58 -4.48
N MET A 130 -8.38 -3.03 -4.41
CA MET A 130 -7.42 -3.08 -5.51
C MET A 130 -6.90 -4.50 -5.78
N ALA A 131 -6.73 -5.34 -4.76
CA ALA A 131 -6.32 -6.74 -4.92
C ALA A 131 -7.39 -7.55 -5.66
N LEU A 132 -8.65 -7.31 -5.38
CA LEU A 132 -9.79 -8.01 -6.02
C LEU A 132 -10.04 -7.51 -7.44
N THR A 133 -10.08 -6.20 -7.64
CA THR A 133 -10.41 -5.58 -8.93
C THR A 133 -9.24 -5.50 -9.90
N GLY A 134 -8.00 -5.39 -9.38
CA GLY A 134 -6.81 -5.10 -10.18
C GLY A 134 -6.71 -3.62 -10.53
N GLY A 135 -5.76 -3.29 -11.41
CA GLY A 135 -5.40 -1.91 -11.76
C GLY A 135 -6.39 -1.15 -12.65
N GLY A 136 -7.40 -1.85 -13.19
CA GLY A 136 -8.38 -1.26 -14.11
C GLY A 136 -7.81 -0.96 -15.50
N ASP A 137 -8.64 -0.33 -16.34
CA ASP A 137 -8.33 -0.10 -17.76
C ASP A 137 -7.12 0.82 -18.02
N TRP A 138 -6.88 1.76 -17.12
CA TRP A 138 -5.78 2.74 -17.23
C TRP A 138 -4.50 2.26 -16.52
N SER A 139 -4.28 0.94 -16.50
CA SER A 139 -3.12 0.29 -15.92
C SER A 139 -2.31 -0.47 -16.96
N PHE A 140 -1.05 -0.76 -16.65
CA PHE A 140 -0.26 -1.68 -17.47
C PHE A 140 -0.89 -3.07 -17.54
N ASP A 141 -1.42 -3.57 -16.43
CA ASP A 141 -2.09 -4.86 -16.33
C ASP A 141 -3.34 -4.91 -17.23
N GLY A 142 -4.15 -3.84 -17.23
CA GLY A 142 -5.35 -3.75 -18.05
C GLY A 142 -5.07 -3.68 -19.55
N ARG A 143 -3.99 -2.97 -19.95
CA ARG A 143 -3.55 -2.91 -21.36
C ARG A 143 -3.09 -4.29 -21.86
N LYS A 144 -2.32 -5.01 -21.04
CA LYS A 144 -1.83 -6.35 -21.36
C LYS A 144 -2.98 -7.35 -21.53
N SER A 145 -3.95 -7.32 -20.63
CA SER A 145 -5.14 -8.17 -20.69
C SER A 145 -5.96 -7.92 -21.95
N ARG A 146 -6.22 -6.65 -22.30
CA ARG A 146 -6.93 -6.30 -23.55
C ARG A 146 -6.20 -6.81 -24.79
N ARG A 147 -4.89 -6.59 -24.89
CA ARG A 147 -4.09 -7.07 -26.04
C ARG A 147 -4.16 -8.59 -26.20
N GLN A 148 -4.11 -9.34 -25.10
CA GLN A 148 -4.25 -10.79 -25.12
C GLN A 148 -5.65 -11.22 -25.59
N GLY A 149 -6.71 -10.54 -25.16
CA GLY A 149 -8.08 -10.77 -25.60
C GLY A 149 -8.26 -10.57 -27.12
N TYR A 150 -7.71 -9.49 -27.68
CA TYR A 150 -7.74 -9.25 -29.13
C TYR A 150 -7.00 -10.33 -29.92
N LEU A 151 -5.84 -10.78 -29.46
CA LEU A 151 -5.07 -11.84 -30.12
C LEU A 151 -5.80 -13.19 -30.05
N ALA A 152 -6.42 -13.52 -28.93
CA ALA A 152 -7.22 -14.75 -28.79
C ALA A 152 -8.45 -14.75 -29.70
N ALA A 153 -9.18 -13.63 -29.77
CA ALA A 153 -10.33 -13.47 -30.64
C ALA A 153 -9.93 -13.58 -32.14
N GLY A 154 -8.80 -12.99 -32.51
CA GLY A 154 -8.26 -13.13 -33.89
C GLY A 154 -7.93 -14.57 -34.25
N ARG A 155 -7.27 -15.31 -33.35
CA ARG A 155 -6.97 -16.75 -33.54
C ARG A 155 -8.23 -17.62 -33.66
N ALA A 156 -9.24 -17.34 -32.84
CA ALA A 156 -10.52 -18.07 -32.91
C ALA A 156 -11.24 -17.87 -34.25
N ARG A 157 -11.23 -16.64 -34.80
CA ARG A 157 -11.81 -16.33 -36.11
C ARG A 157 -11.10 -17.04 -37.27
N LEU A 158 -9.78 -17.20 -37.20
CA LEU A 158 -9.01 -17.92 -38.22
C LEU A 158 -9.27 -19.42 -38.19
N ARG A 159 -9.44 -20.01 -37.02
CA ARG A 159 -9.76 -21.45 -36.87
C ARG A 159 -11.18 -21.82 -37.29
N GLY A 160 -12.14 -20.90 -37.22
CA GLY A 160 -13.52 -21.17 -37.64
C GLY A 160 -13.79 -20.95 -39.12
N ARG A 161 -12.78 -20.60 -39.91
CA ARG A 161 -12.88 -20.42 -41.39
C ARG A 161 -12.25 -21.55 -42.22
N GLY A 162 -11.67 -22.55 -41.59
CA GLY A 162 -11.17 -23.76 -42.21
C GLY A 162 -12.02 -24.96 -41.86
#